data_6fd2f7444c478585a56fc3f80d08ca7f
#
_entry.id   6fd2f7444c478585a56fc3f80d08ca7f
#
_cell.length_a   1.000
_cell.length_b   1.000
_cell.length_c   1.000
_cell.angle_alpha   90.00
_cell.angle_beta   90.00
_cell.angle_gamma   90.00
#
_symmetry.space_group_name_H-M   'P 1'
#
loop_
_entity.id
_entity.type
_entity.pdbx_description
1 polymer ?
#
loop_
_entity_poly.entity_id
_entity_poly.type
_entity_poly.pdbx_seq_one_letter_code
_entity_poly.pdbx_strand_id
1 'polypeptide(L)'
;MDHAHVRYLEAKRSVDDRALNRRVRDRLLADLPPAPEIVEFAAGTGVTVPRLVEWGVTDFDYRGIEQAADLVRYARDRRAAELADAVGGVTPTDHGFSVGEATVTFHAGDALAVDGGDADLVVAQAFADLVPIDELLAAAERALGPAGRLYLPITFDGATLFQPDHPADDRVEAAYHDRIAAESGRDPRAGRHLLDRCRAAEGDMLAAGASDWIVRPVDGEYPGDEGFFLARILEFVADALDGAGVDGTADWIETRRRHLAAGDLTYVAHQYDLLYAP
;
A
#
# COMPACT_ATOMS: atom_id res chain seq x y z
N MET A 1 8.08 -12.24 -6.08
CA MET A 1 7.80 -12.04 -4.63
C MET A 1 6.29 -12.14 -4.43
N ASP A 2 5.83 -12.99 -3.52
CA ASP A 2 4.39 -13.13 -3.23
C ASP A 2 4.00 -12.13 -2.13
N HIS A 3 3.46 -10.99 -2.53
CA HIS A 3 2.93 -9.95 -1.63
C HIS A 3 1.48 -10.23 -1.20
N ALA A 4 0.81 -11.21 -1.80
CA ALA A 4 -0.60 -11.52 -1.55
C ALA A 4 -0.82 -12.43 -0.33
N HIS A 5 0.06 -12.39 0.67
CA HIS A 5 -0.07 -13.21 1.87
C HIS A 5 -0.84 -12.44 2.95
N VAL A 6 -2.00 -12.95 3.36
CA VAL A 6 -2.90 -12.31 4.35
C VAL A 6 -2.14 -11.79 5.59
N ARG A 7 -1.34 -12.65 6.25
CA ARG A 7 -0.64 -12.25 7.47
C ARG A 7 0.36 -11.13 7.24
N TYR A 8 1.04 -11.11 6.08
CA TYR A 8 1.96 -10.01 5.73
C TYR A 8 1.21 -8.69 5.57
N LEU A 9 0.08 -8.68 4.85
CA LEU A 9 -0.73 -7.47 4.65
C LEU A 9 -1.33 -6.95 5.96
N GLU A 10 -1.77 -7.84 6.84
CA GLU A 10 -2.27 -7.44 8.17
C GLU A 10 -1.14 -6.94 9.09
N ALA A 11 0.02 -7.58 9.09
CA ALA A 11 1.18 -7.14 9.87
C ALA A 11 1.73 -5.78 9.40
N LYS A 12 1.60 -5.50 8.10
CA LYS A 12 2.00 -4.23 7.47
C LYS A 12 1.09 -3.06 7.90
N ARG A 13 -0.16 -3.33 8.28
CA ARG A 13 -1.18 -2.29 8.52
C ARG A 13 -0.73 -1.23 9.51
N SER A 14 -0.19 -1.61 10.68
CA SER A 14 0.27 -0.65 11.69
C SER A 14 1.41 0.23 11.21
N VAL A 15 2.27 -0.31 10.35
CA VAL A 15 3.36 0.42 9.71
C VAL A 15 2.80 1.46 8.74
N ASP A 16 1.89 1.05 7.86
CA ASP A 16 1.20 1.94 6.91
C ASP A 16 0.43 3.05 7.64
N ASP A 17 -0.37 2.72 8.66
CA ASP A 17 -1.20 3.67 9.40
C ASP A 17 -0.37 4.80 10.02
N ARG A 18 0.85 4.48 10.50
CA ARG A 18 1.79 5.50 11.01
C ARG A 18 2.46 6.30 9.91
N ALA A 19 2.67 5.71 8.75
CA ALA A 19 3.41 6.30 7.63
C ALA A 19 2.53 7.26 6.80
N LEU A 20 1.22 6.99 6.68
CA LEU A 20 0.30 7.81 5.88
C LEU A 20 0.48 9.30 6.15
N ASN A 21 0.68 10.07 5.10
CA ASN A 21 0.93 11.51 5.19
C ASN A 21 -0.35 12.27 5.55
N ARG A 22 -0.38 12.84 6.76
CA ARG A 22 -1.56 13.54 7.30
C ARG A 22 -2.01 14.72 6.44
N ARG A 23 -1.08 15.47 5.85
CA ARG A 23 -1.44 16.63 5.00
C ARG A 23 -2.11 16.20 3.71
N VAL A 24 -1.64 15.10 3.11
CA VAL A 24 -2.25 14.54 1.90
C VAL A 24 -3.63 13.98 2.22
N ARG A 25 -3.75 13.20 3.30
CA ARG A 25 -5.03 12.70 3.81
C ARG A 25 -6.02 13.82 4.11
N ASP A 26 -5.61 14.84 4.85
CA ASP A 26 -6.48 15.95 5.25
C ASP A 26 -6.95 16.75 4.02
N ARG A 27 -6.09 16.87 2.99
CA ARG A 27 -6.47 17.44 1.71
C ARG A 27 -7.47 16.56 0.97
N LEU A 28 -7.26 15.24 0.92
CA LEU A 28 -8.20 14.28 0.35
C LEU A 28 -9.59 14.44 1.00
N LEU A 29 -9.64 14.37 2.33
CA LEU A 29 -10.91 14.46 3.07
C LEU A 29 -11.65 15.78 2.86
N ALA A 30 -10.91 16.88 2.67
CA ALA A 30 -11.51 18.20 2.38
C ALA A 30 -12.10 18.29 0.95
N ASP A 31 -11.63 17.46 0.02
CA ASP A 31 -12.05 17.49 -1.39
C ASP A 31 -13.13 16.44 -1.70
N LEU A 32 -13.38 15.46 -0.81
CA LEU A 32 -14.40 14.44 -1.02
C LEU A 32 -15.80 15.04 -0.94
N PRO A 33 -16.71 14.67 -1.86
CA PRO A 33 -18.13 15.02 -1.73
C PRO A 33 -18.77 14.23 -0.56
N PRO A 34 -19.97 14.65 -0.10
CA PRO A 34 -20.79 13.79 0.74
C PRO A 34 -21.14 12.50 -0.01
N ALA A 35 -21.09 11.34 0.67
CA ALA A 35 -21.37 10.04 0.09
C ALA A 35 -20.57 9.72 -1.20
N PRO A 36 -19.20 9.73 -1.15
CA PRO A 36 -18.39 9.52 -2.34
C PRO A 36 -18.47 8.08 -2.86
N GLU A 37 -18.42 7.92 -4.18
CA GLU A 37 -18.13 6.65 -4.85
C GLU A 37 -16.62 6.40 -4.87
N ILE A 38 -16.16 5.32 -4.23
CA ILE A 38 -14.75 4.99 -4.04
C ILE A 38 -14.42 3.65 -4.72
N VAL A 39 -13.41 3.65 -5.57
CA VAL A 39 -12.86 2.44 -6.17
C VAL A 39 -11.43 2.25 -5.68
N GLU A 40 -11.11 1.09 -5.11
CA GLU A 40 -9.73 0.76 -4.73
C GLU A 40 -9.16 -0.32 -5.64
N PHE A 41 -8.01 -0.01 -6.23
CA PHE A 41 -7.20 -0.92 -7.03
C PHE A 41 -6.27 -1.73 -6.12
N ALA A 42 -6.21 -3.05 -6.35
CA ALA A 42 -5.45 -3.99 -5.53
C ALA A 42 -5.77 -3.85 -4.03
N ALA A 43 -7.05 -3.95 -3.68
CA ALA A 43 -7.57 -3.69 -2.33
C ALA A 43 -6.99 -4.59 -1.23
N GLY A 44 -6.30 -5.67 -1.57
CA GLY A 44 -5.64 -6.57 -0.63
C GLY A 44 -6.59 -7.11 0.43
N THR A 45 -6.30 -6.82 1.70
CA THR A 45 -7.18 -7.20 2.82
C THR A 45 -8.25 -6.15 3.16
N GLY A 46 -8.41 -5.09 2.34
CA GLY A 46 -9.47 -4.09 2.46
C GLY A 46 -9.30 -3.10 3.62
N VAL A 47 -8.07 -2.82 4.03
CA VAL A 47 -7.77 -1.95 5.19
C VAL A 47 -8.18 -0.48 5.00
N THR A 48 -8.43 -0.04 3.78
CA THR A 48 -8.92 1.31 3.49
C THR A 48 -10.32 1.54 4.06
N VAL A 49 -11.16 0.53 4.09
CA VAL A 49 -12.54 0.65 4.60
C VAL A 49 -12.60 1.09 6.08
N PRO A 50 -11.96 0.39 7.04
CA PRO A 50 -11.95 0.86 8.42
C PRO A 50 -11.25 2.21 8.58
N ARG A 51 -10.23 2.54 7.78
CA ARG A 51 -9.60 3.86 7.79
C ARG A 51 -10.55 4.98 7.40
N LEU A 52 -11.38 4.79 6.35
CA LEU A 52 -12.39 5.76 5.96
C LEU A 52 -13.32 6.07 7.14
N VAL A 53 -13.82 5.04 7.82
CA VAL A 53 -14.68 5.19 9.01
C VAL A 53 -13.94 5.92 10.14
N GLU A 54 -12.70 5.55 10.45
CA GLU A 54 -11.84 6.22 11.44
C GLU A 54 -11.55 7.69 11.08
N TRP A 55 -11.49 8.03 9.80
CA TRP A 55 -11.31 9.40 9.31
C TRP A 55 -12.61 10.21 9.28
N GLY A 56 -13.73 9.59 9.66
CA GLY A 56 -15.05 10.25 9.74
C GLY A 56 -15.84 10.22 8.44
N VAL A 57 -15.42 9.47 7.42
CA VAL A 57 -16.20 9.20 6.22
C VAL A 57 -17.10 8.00 6.53
N THR A 58 -18.40 8.25 6.77
CA THR A 58 -19.36 7.22 7.25
C THR A 58 -20.50 6.94 6.28
N ASP A 59 -20.59 7.71 5.20
CA ASP A 59 -21.55 7.54 4.11
C ASP A 59 -20.73 7.48 2.81
N PHE A 60 -20.63 6.29 2.18
CA PHE A 60 -19.87 6.09 0.96
C PHE A 60 -20.24 4.76 0.29
N ASP A 61 -20.06 4.69 -1.02
CA ASP A 61 -20.09 3.47 -1.80
C ASP A 61 -18.66 3.04 -2.15
N TYR A 62 -18.21 1.91 -1.60
CA TYR A 62 -16.86 1.41 -1.81
C TYR A 62 -16.84 0.12 -2.62
N ARG A 63 -15.98 0.09 -3.62
CA ARG A 63 -15.70 -1.09 -4.45
C ARG A 63 -14.20 -1.40 -4.47
N GLY A 64 -13.77 -2.42 -3.72
CA GLY A 64 -12.41 -2.95 -3.76
C GLY A 64 -12.26 -3.99 -4.87
N ILE A 65 -11.21 -3.87 -5.69
CA ILE A 65 -10.85 -4.82 -6.74
C ILE A 65 -9.52 -5.45 -6.36
N GLU A 66 -9.50 -6.77 -6.31
CA GLU A 66 -8.31 -7.54 -5.92
C GLU A 66 -8.21 -8.81 -6.79
N GLN A 67 -7.02 -9.09 -7.32
CA GLN A 67 -6.80 -10.21 -8.22
C GLN A 67 -6.91 -11.58 -7.48
N ALA A 68 -6.43 -11.64 -6.23
CA ALA A 68 -6.43 -12.83 -5.41
C ALA A 68 -7.80 -13.08 -4.77
N ALA A 69 -8.56 -14.07 -5.25
CA ALA A 69 -9.90 -14.37 -4.76
C ALA A 69 -9.97 -14.78 -3.28
N ASP A 70 -8.90 -15.27 -2.69
CA ASP A 70 -8.79 -15.57 -1.26
C ASP A 70 -8.65 -14.30 -0.42
N LEU A 71 -7.91 -13.28 -0.91
CA LEU A 71 -7.88 -11.95 -0.29
C LEU A 71 -9.26 -11.28 -0.35
N VAL A 72 -9.97 -11.38 -1.47
CA VAL A 72 -11.36 -10.88 -1.58
C VAL A 72 -12.26 -11.48 -0.51
N ARG A 73 -12.22 -12.80 -0.33
CA ARG A 73 -13.01 -13.47 0.72
C ARG A 73 -12.60 -12.99 2.11
N TYR A 74 -11.28 -12.95 2.36
CA TYR A 74 -10.76 -12.48 3.64
C TYR A 74 -11.19 -11.04 3.93
N ALA A 75 -11.08 -10.12 2.97
CA ALA A 75 -11.47 -8.72 3.13
C ALA A 75 -12.94 -8.58 3.50
N ARG A 76 -13.84 -9.30 2.80
CA ARG A 76 -15.28 -9.32 3.11
C ARG A 76 -15.55 -9.73 4.56
N ASP A 77 -15.01 -10.88 4.96
CA ASP A 77 -15.28 -11.45 6.28
C ASP A 77 -14.62 -10.64 7.39
N ARG A 78 -13.36 -10.29 7.21
CA ARG A 78 -12.55 -9.62 8.22
C ARG A 78 -13.00 -8.18 8.46
N ARG A 79 -13.25 -7.42 7.39
CA ARG A 79 -13.67 -6.01 7.55
C ARG A 79 -15.09 -5.90 8.08
N ALA A 80 -16.00 -6.80 7.68
CA ALA A 80 -17.34 -6.89 8.27
C ALA A 80 -17.28 -7.14 9.78
N ALA A 81 -16.48 -8.12 10.23
CA ALA A 81 -16.32 -8.43 11.65
C ALA A 81 -15.69 -7.26 12.43
N GLU A 82 -14.61 -6.66 11.89
CA GLU A 82 -13.93 -5.51 12.52
C GLU A 82 -14.86 -4.32 12.73
N LEU A 83 -15.67 -3.98 11.71
CA LEU A 83 -16.60 -2.86 11.81
C LEU A 83 -17.81 -3.20 12.68
N ALA A 84 -18.26 -4.46 12.72
CA ALA A 84 -19.30 -4.89 13.66
C ALA A 84 -18.86 -4.70 15.11
N ASP A 85 -17.59 -4.99 15.42
CA ASP A 85 -17.02 -4.79 16.76
C ASP A 85 -16.80 -3.31 17.08
N ALA A 86 -16.41 -2.49 16.09
CA ALA A 86 -16.05 -1.08 16.29
C ALA A 86 -17.27 -0.15 16.35
N VAL A 87 -18.23 -0.29 15.43
CA VAL A 87 -19.36 0.64 15.27
C VAL A 87 -20.74 -0.05 15.30
N GLY A 88 -20.78 -1.36 15.16
CA GLY A 88 -22.03 -2.14 15.11
C GLY A 88 -22.80 -1.96 13.78
N GLY A 89 -24.00 -2.57 13.72
CA GLY A 89 -24.92 -2.35 12.59
C GLY A 89 -24.47 -2.86 11.23
N VAL A 90 -23.55 -3.81 11.18
CA VAL A 90 -23.09 -4.41 9.92
C VAL A 90 -24.10 -5.44 9.40
N THR A 91 -24.48 -5.30 8.13
CA THR A 91 -25.38 -6.23 7.43
C THR A 91 -24.65 -6.85 6.24
N PRO A 92 -24.46 -8.18 6.19
CA PRO A 92 -23.84 -8.85 5.05
C PRO A 92 -24.66 -8.70 3.76
N THR A 93 -23.96 -8.63 2.62
CA THR A 93 -24.51 -8.67 1.26
C THR A 93 -23.81 -9.74 0.43
N ASP A 94 -24.26 -10.00 -0.82
CA ASP A 94 -23.67 -11.03 -1.69
C ASP A 94 -22.18 -10.79 -1.99
N HIS A 95 -21.77 -9.52 -2.06
CA HIS A 95 -20.40 -9.13 -2.44
C HIS A 95 -19.62 -8.37 -1.36
N GLY A 96 -20.17 -8.27 -0.15
CA GLY A 96 -19.57 -7.52 0.93
C GLY A 96 -20.52 -7.29 2.10
N PHE A 97 -20.72 -6.04 2.49
CA PHE A 97 -21.58 -5.67 3.63
C PHE A 97 -22.00 -4.19 3.53
N SER A 98 -23.01 -3.82 4.31
CA SER A 98 -23.31 -2.41 4.60
C SER A 98 -23.07 -2.12 6.08
N VAL A 99 -22.74 -0.87 6.40
CA VAL A 99 -22.56 -0.37 7.78
C VAL A 99 -23.00 1.09 7.84
N GLY A 100 -24.05 1.39 8.64
CA GLY A 100 -24.68 2.70 8.59
C GLY A 100 -25.22 3.00 7.19
N GLU A 101 -24.82 4.13 6.61
CA GLU A 101 -25.17 4.53 5.23
C GLU A 101 -24.15 4.00 4.20
N ALA A 102 -23.01 3.46 4.64
CA ALA A 102 -21.97 2.99 3.72
C ALA A 102 -22.27 1.61 3.16
N THR A 103 -21.96 1.42 1.87
CA THR A 103 -21.96 0.14 1.16
C THR A 103 -20.53 -0.25 0.80
N VAL A 104 -20.13 -1.47 1.11
CA VAL A 104 -18.78 -2.01 0.87
C VAL A 104 -18.88 -3.28 0.06
N THR A 105 -18.20 -3.31 -1.08
CA THR A 105 -18.10 -4.51 -1.93
C THR A 105 -16.66 -4.81 -2.28
N PHE A 106 -16.34 -6.10 -2.45
CA PHE A 106 -15.04 -6.56 -2.94
C PHE A 106 -15.24 -7.54 -4.10
N HIS A 107 -14.47 -7.38 -5.16
CA HIS A 107 -14.57 -8.16 -6.38
C HIS A 107 -13.22 -8.73 -6.78
N ALA A 108 -13.21 -9.99 -7.20
CA ALA A 108 -12.04 -10.60 -7.79
C ALA A 108 -11.90 -10.13 -9.25
N GLY A 109 -10.73 -9.55 -9.60
CA GLY A 109 -10.49 -9.06 -10.95
C GLY A 109 -9.17 -8.31 -11.09
N ASP A 110 -8.86 -7.96 -12.33
CA ASP A 110 -7.72 -7.11 -12.65
C ASP A 110 -8.14 -5.64 -12.52
N ALA A 111 -7.49 -4.91 -11.60
CA ALA A 111 -7.78 -3.51 -11.37
C ALA A 111 -7.45 -2.61 -12.59
N LEU A 112 -6.46 -3.01 -13.40
CA LEU A 112 -6.09 -2.28 -14.61
C LEU A 112 -7.07 -2.49 -15.78
N ALA A 113 -7.94 -3.51 -15.68
CA ALA A 113 -8.97 -3.81 -16.67
C ALA A 113 -10.37 -3.24 -16.32
N VAL A 114 -10.43 -2.34 -15.33
CA VAL A 114 -11.71 -1.69 -14.96
C VAL A 114 -12.21 -0.83 -16.10
N ASP A 115 -13.43 -1.11 -16.53
CA ASP A 115 -14.13 -0.35 -17.55
C ASP A 115 -15.03 0.70 -16.89
N GLY A 116 -14.91 1.92 -17.39
CA GLY A 116 -15.81 3.06 -17.18
C GLY A 116 -16.36 3.23 -15.76
N GLY A 117 -16.35 4.43 -15.25
CA GLY A 117 -16.91 4.72 -13.94
C GLY A 117 -17.12 6.21 -13.75
N ASP A 118 -17.83 6.54 -12.70
CA ASP A 118 -18.05 7.90 -12.24
C ASP A 118 -17.50 8.09 -10.82
N ALA A 119 -16.45 7.32 -10.44
CA ALA A 119 -15.90 7.36 -9.11
C ALA A 119 -15.40 8.77 -8.73
N ASP A 120 -15.72 9.19 -7.52
CA ASP A 120 -15.18 10.42 -6.94
C ASP A 120 -13.74 10.24 -6.48
N LEU A 121 -13.39 8.99 -6.13
CA LEU A 121 -12.06 8.63 -5.67
C LEU A 121 -11.63 7.27 -6.20
N VAL A 122 -10.44 7.22 -6.82
CA VAL A 122 -9.68 5.99 -7.01
C VAL A 122 -8.54 5.95 -6.00
N VAL A 123 -8.41 4.85 -5.26
CA VAL A 123 -7.30 4.57 -4.33
C VAL A 123 -6.44 3.46 -4.92
N ALA A 124 -5.11 3.64 -4.90
CA ALA A 124 -4.15 2.59 -5.30
C ALA A 124 -2.99 2.57 -4.29
N GLN A 125 -3.21 1.95 -3.13
CA GLN A 125 -2.26 1.91 -2.03
C GLN A 125 -1.16 0.86 -2.26
N ALA A 126 0.11 1.26 -2.19
CA ALA A 126 1.26 0.36 -2.34
C ALA A 126 1.14 -0.54 -3.59
N PHE A 127 0.66 0.02 -4.69
CA PHE A 127 0.36 -0.68 -5.93
C PHE A 127 1.11 -0.12 -7.14
N ALA A 128 1.39 1.18 -7.16
CA ALA A 128 1.98 1.85 -8.31
C ALA A 128 3.41 1.39 -8.66
N ASP A 129 4.14 0.84 -7.71
CA ASP A 129 5.47 0.24 -7.92
C ASP A 129 5.42 -1.21 -8.44
N LEU A 130 4.22 -1.81 -8.51
CA LEU A 130 4.00 -3.19 -8.92
C LEU A 130 3.52 -3.32 -10.38
N VAL A 131 3.14 -2.21 -11.02
CA VAL A 131 2.52 -2.19 -12.36
C VAL A 131 3.09 -1.06 -13.21
N PRO A 132 2.94 -1.11 -14.56
CA PRO A 132 3.31 0.01 -15.42
C PRO A 132 2.52 1.28 -15.05
N ILE A 133 3.22 2.36 -14.74
CA ILE A 133 2.62 3.64 -14.30
C ILE A 133 1.60 4.18 -15.32
N ASP A 134 1.91 4.11 -16.61
CA ASP A 134 1.02 4.61 -17.66
C ASP A 134 -0.28 3.81 -17.74
N GLU A 135 -0.23 2.49 -17.48
CA GLU A 135 -1.43 1.64 -17.43
C GLU A 135 -2.28 1.94 -16.19
N LEU A 136 -1.62 2.16 -15.04
CA LEU A 136 -2.29 2.57 -13.81
C LEU A 136 -3.03 3.90 -13.98
N LEU A 137 -2.36 4.93 -14.52
CA LEU A 137 -2.96 6.24 -14.75
C LEU A 137 -4.14 6.15 -15.72
N ALA A 138 -3.97 5.43 -16.83
CA ALA A 138 -5.05 5.23 -17.79
C ALA A 138 -6.25 4.44 -17.21
N ALA A 139 -5.99 3.45 -16.33
CA ALA A 139 -7.06 2.73 -15.62
C ALA A 139 -7.79 3.64 -14.62
N ALA A 140 -7.06 4.48 -13.89
CA ALA A 140 -7.62 5.44 -12.96
C ALA A 140 -8.49 6.48 -13.69
N GLU A 141 -8.02 7.05 -14.81
CA GLU A 141 -8.80 7.97 -15.64
C GLU A 141 -10.11 7.35 -16.16
N ARG A 142 -10.10 6.06 -16.53
CA ARG A 142 -11.34 5.38 -16.95
C ARG A 142 -12.33 5.16 -15.81
N ALA A 143 -11.83 4.97 -14.59
CA ALA A 143 -12.66 4.70 -13.42
C ALA A 143 -13.23 5.98 -12.78
N LEU A 144 -12.53 7.11 -12.96
CA LEU A 144 -12.89 8.39 -12.35
C LEU A 144 -13.98 9.14 -13.13
N GLY A 145 -14.87 9.78 -12.40
CA GLY A 145 -15.75 10.81 -12.94
C GLY A 145 -15.01 12.14 -13.22
N PRO A 146 -15.65 13.13 -13.86
CA PRO A 146 -15.01 14.36 -14.31
C PRO A 146 -14.37 15.22 -13.20
N ALA A 147 -14.80 15.04 -11.96
CA ALA A 147 -14.26 15.74 -10.80
C ALA A 147 -13.56 14.79 -9.81
N GLY A 148 -13.25 13.58 -10.27
CA GLY A 148 -12.67 12.53 -9.43
C GLY A 148 -11.21 12.80 -9.04
N ARG A 149 -10.73 12.06 -8.07
CA ARG A 149 -9.37 12.16 -7.51
C ARG A 149 -8.69 10.80 -7.52
N LEU A 150 -7.39 10.80 -7.81
CA LEU A 150 -6.54 9.63 -7.66
C LEU A 150 -5.68 9.80 -6.41
N TYR A 151 -5.82 8.89 -5.44
CA TYR A 151 -5.01 8.84 -4.23
C TYR A 151 -4.07 7.63 -4.28
N LEU A 152 -2.78 7.89 -4.21
CA LEU A 152 -1.69 6.92 -4.32
C LEU A 152 -0.87 6.93 -3.02
N PRO A 153 -1.39 6.37 -1.92
CA PRO A 153 -0.64 6.31 -0.67
C PRO A 153 0.40 5.19 -0.69
N ILE A 154 1.48 5.39 0.10
CA ILE A 154 2.51 4.36 0.30
C ILE A 154 3.12 3.91 -1.04
N THR A 155 3.43 4.85 -1.92
CA THR A 155 4.09 4.58 -3.19
C THR A 155 5.60 4.53 -3.02
N PHE A 156 6.20 3.36 -3.23
CA PHE A 156 7.64 3.14 -3.02
C PHE A 156 8.51 4.00 -3.95
N ASP A 157 9.63 4.53 -3.42
CA ASP A 157 10.56 5.39 -4.16
C ASP A 157 12.05 5.05 -3.92
N GLY A 158 12.36 3.81 -3.66
CA GLY A 158 13.69 3.24 -3.83
C GLY A 158 14.76 3.63 -2.82
N ALA A 159 14.47 4.22 -1.68
CA ALA A 159 15.42 4.33 -0.60
C ALA A 159 15.04 3.35 0.52
N THR A 160 15.93 2.40 0.76
CA THR A 160 15.78 1.35 1.79
C THR A 160 16.99 1.40 2.70
N LEU A 161 16.78 1.48 4.01
CA LEU A 161 17.85 1.60 5.00
C LEU A 161 17.66 0.57 6.10
N PHE A 162 18.75 -0.03 6.53
CA PHE A 162 18.78 -0.95 7.67
C PHE A 162 19.84 -0.51 8.68
N GLN A 163 19.49 -0.51 9.96
CA GLN A 163 20.40 -0.19 11.05
C GLN A 163 20.35 -1.29 12.11
N PRO A 164 21.49 -1.59 12.82
CA PRO A 164 22.81 -0.91 12.73
C PRO A 164 23.51 -1.09 11.38
N ASP A 165 24.47 -0.21 11.05
CA ASP A 165 25.21 -0.25 9.78
C ASP A 165 25.92 -1.58 9.55
N HIS A 166 25.95 -2.02 8.28
CA HIS A 166 26.67 -3.21 7.84
C HIS A 166 27.53 -2.90 6.61
N PRO A 167 28.77 -3.42 6.50
CA PRO A 167 29.66 -3.10 5.38
C PRO A 167 29.13 -3.49 3.99
N ALA A 168 28.08 -4.28 3.91
CA ALA A 168 27.45 -4.70 2.66
C ALA A 168 26.16 -3.94 2.33
N ASP A 169 25.70 -2.99 3.16
CA ASP A 169 24.41 -2.32 2.95
C ASP A 169 24.25 -1.74 1.55
N ASP A 170 25.10 -0.82 1.15
CA ASP A 170 25.00 -0.14 -0.15
C ASP A 170 24.86 -1.10 -1.33
N ARG A 171 25.66 -2.18 -1.34
CA ARG A 171 25.64 -3.12 -2.47
C ARG A 171 24.48 -4.10 -2.44
N VAL A 172 24.03 -4.52 -1.24
CA VAL A 172 22.86 -5.38 -1.08
C VAL A 172 21.60 -4.63 -1.44
N GLU A 173 21.43 -3.41 -0.94
CA GLU A 173 20.28 -2.55 -1.22
C GLU A 173 20.21 -2.17 -2.69
N ALA A 174 21.34 -1.75 -3.30
CA ALA A 174 21.40 -1.46 -4.74
C ALA A 174 21.01 -2.68 -5.58
N ALA A 175 21.58 -3.85 -5.28
CA ALA A 175 21.29 -5.08 -6.00
C ALA A 175 19.82 -5.52 -5.84
N TYR A 176 19.23 -5.33 -4.66
CA TYR A 176 17.83 -5.59 -4.41
C TYR A 176 16.92 -4.71 -5.27
N HIS A 177 17.19 -3.40 -5.32
CA HIS A 177 16.43 -2.48 -6.17
C HIS A 177 16.60 -2.78 -7.66
N ASP A 178 17.81 -3.14 -8.10
CA ASP A 178 18.07 -3.56 -9.49
C ASP A 178 17.27 -4.81 -9.87
N ARG A 179 17.11 -5.76 -8.93
CA ARG A 179 16.29 -6.97 -9.14
C ARG A 179 14.80 -6.64 -9.25
N ILE A 180 14.29 -5.72 -8.43
CA ILE A 180 12.92 -5.23 -8.56
C ILE A 180 12.72 -4.57 -9.94
N ALA A 181 13.63 -3.69 -10.35
CA ALA A 181 13.57 -3.01 -11.65
C ALA A 181 13.66 -3.95 -12.86
N ALA A 182 14.26 -5.13 -12.69
CA ALA A 182 14.34 -6.15 -13.74
C ALA A 182 13.03 -6.96 -13.93
N GLU A 183 12.11 -6.90 -12.97
CA GLU A 183 10.79 -7.54 -13.10
C GLU A 183 9.88 -6.68 -14.00
N SER A 184 9.25 -7.34 -14.99
CA SER A 184 8.40 -6.63 -15.96
C SER A 184 7.24 -5.90 -15.25
N GLY A 185 7.08 -4.62 -15.56
CA GLY A 185 6.02 -3.77 -15.02
C GLY A 185 6.32 -3.16 -13.66
N ARG A 186 7.40 -3.55 -12.99
CA ARG A 186 7.78 -2.98 -11.69
C ARG A 186 8.67 -1.76 -11.82
N ASP A 187 8.48 -0.83 -10.89
CA ASP A 187 9.28 0.39 -10.79
C ASP A 187 9.66 0.70 -9.34
N PRO A 188 10.90 0.40 -8.90
CA PRO A 188 11.32 0.70 -7.53
C PRO A 188 11.43 2.21 -7.25
N ARG A 189 11.17 3.07 -8.23
CA ARG A 189 11.18 4.53 -8.12
C ARG A 189 9.84 5.13 -8.56
N ALA A 190 8.76 4.38 -8.39
CA ALA A 190 7.42 4.77 -8.84
C ALA A 190 6.98 6.12 -8.28
N GLY A 191 7.31 6.45 -7.03
CA GLY A 191 6.93 7.71 -6.41
C GLY A 191 7.40 8.94 -7.18
N ARG A 192 8.70 9.04 -7.49
CA ARG A 192 9.25 10.17 -8.29
C ARG A 192 8.81 10.15 -9.73
N HIS A 193 8.66 8.98 -10.33
CA HIS A 193 8.20 8.86 -11.71
C HIS A 193 6.73 9.26 -11.85
N LEU A 194 5.87 8.94 -10.88
CA LEU A 194 4.51 9.45 -10.82
C LEU A 194 4.46 10.96 -10.68
N LEU A 195 5.28 11.56 -9.80
CA LEU A 195 5.38 13.01 -9.70
C LEU A 195 5.74 13.66 -11.04
N ASP A 196 6.70 13.07 -11.78
CA ASP A 196 7.09 13.56 -13.10
C ASP A 196 5.97 13.36 -14.14
N ARG A 197 5.27 12.22 -14.13
CA ARG A 197 4.16 11.94 -15.04
C ARG A 197 2.99 12.88 -14.79
N CYS A 198 2.55 13.02 -13.53
CA CYS A 198 1.47 13.93 -13.16
C CYS A 198 1.81 15.39 -13.50
N ARG A 199 3.07 15.82 -13.31
CA ARG A 199 3.53 17.16 -13.69
C ARG A 199 3.50 17.40 -15.20
N ALA A 200 3.71 16.35 -16.01
CA ALA A 200 3.71 16.43 -17.47
C ALA A 200 2.32 16.31 -18.09
N ALA A 201 1.33 15.81 -17.34
CA ALA A 201 -0.06 15.71 -17.74
C ALA A 201 -0.81 17.04 -17.55
N GLU A 202 -2.06 17.13 -18.06
CA GLU A 202 -2.88 18.33 -17.96
C GLU A 202 -3.53 18.53 -16.57
N GLY A 203 -3.51 17.49 -15.70
CA GLY A 203 -4.13 17.51 -14.38
C GLY A 203 -3.32 18.23 -13.31
N ASP A 204 -3.87 18.31 -12.11
CA ASP A 204 -3.30 19.02 -10.97
C ASP A 204 -2.80 18.07 -9.87
N MET A 205 -1.53 18.21 -9.44
CA MET A 205 -1.03 17.61 -8.22
C MET A 205 -1.55 18.39 -7.00
N LEU A 206 -2.61 17.90 -6.37
CA LEU A 206 -3.30 18.59 -5.27
C LEU A 206 -2.51 18.55 -3.96
N ALA A 207 -1.82 17.43 -3.70
CA ALA A 207 -0.94 17.25 -2.55
C ALA A 207 0.09 16.15 -2.81
N ALA A 208 1.27 16.31 -2.24
CA ALA A 208 2.31 15.29 -2.20
C ALA A 208 3.05 15.37 -0.86
N GLY A 209 3.49 14.22 -0.34
CA GLY A 209 4.26 14.16 0.90
C GLY A 209 4.93 12.81 1.08
N ALA A 210 5.99 12.75 1.89
CA ALA A 210 6.63 11.50 2.24
C ALA A 210 5.74 10.69 3.20
N SER A 211 5.74 9.36 3.01
CA SER A 211 5.05 8.38 3.85
C SER A 211 5.99 7.24 4.22
N ASP A 212 7.14 7.58 4.77
CA ASP A 212 8.20 6.64 5.07
C ASP A 212 7.77 5.59 6.08
N TRP A 213 8.00 4.33 5.77
CA TRP A 213 8.00 3.32 6.80
C TRP A 213 9.22 3.49 7.70
N ILE A 214 8.97 3.64 8.97
CA ILE A 214 10.00 3.63 10.00
C ILE A 214 9.61 2.56 11.01
N VAL A 215 10.23 1.39 10.87
CA VAL A 215 9.97 0.24 11.73
C VAL A 215 11.17 0.03 12.64
N ARG A 216 10.95 0.16 13.93
CA ARG A 216 11.99 0.04 14.96
C ARG A 216 11.45 -0.60 16.22
N PRO A 217 12.30 -1.26 17.02
CA PRO A 217 11.86 -1.75 18.31
C PRO A 217 11.56 -0.59 19.28
N VAL A 218 10.67 -0.86 20.22
CA VAL A 218 10.37 -0.02 21.37
C VAL A 218 10.63 -0.89 22.60
N ASP A 219 11.53 -0.47 23.46
CA ASP A 219 11.97 -1.25 24.65
C ASP A 219 12.45 -2.68 24.32
N GLY A 220 13.11 -2.84 23.15
CA GLY A 220 13.64 -4.13 22.68
C GLY A 220 12.62 -5.05 22.00
N GLU A 221 11.37 -4.63 21.82
CA GLU A 221 10.31 -5.39 21.18
C GLU A 221 9.66 -4.63 20.02
N TYR A 222 9.21 -5.35 19.00
CA TYR A 222 8.46 -4.72 17.89
C TYR A 222 6.97 -4.64 18.22
N PRO A 223 6.33 -3.48 18.00
CA PRO A 223 4.89 -3.34 18.23
C PRO A 223 4.08 -4.32 17.36
N GLY A 224 3.05 -4.92 17.94
CA GLY A 224 2.13 -5.79 17.21
C GLY A 224 2.83 -6.92 16.44
N ASP A 225 2.56 -7.04 15.15
CA ASP A 225 3.14 -8.07 14.25
C ASP A 225 4.30 -7.51 13.38
N GLU A 226 4.88 -6.35 13.73
CA GLU A 226 5.92 -5.67 12.94
C GLU A 226 7.23 -6.45 12.86
N GLY A 227 7.54 -7.26 13.88
CA GLY A 227 8.65 -8.20 13.81
C GLY A 227 8.46 -9.25 12.70
N PHE A 228 7.25 -9.76 12.53
CA PHE A 228 6.90 -10.63 11.40
C PHE A 228 7.00 -9.89 10.06
N PHE A 229 6.50 -8.65 9.99
CA PHE A 229 6.63 -7.82 8.80
C PHE A 229 8.11 -7.66 8.38
N LEU A 230 9.01 -7.33 9.32
CA LEU A 230 10.45 -7.22 9.04
C LEU A 230 11.09 -8.55 8.61
N ALA A 231 10.68 -9.66 9.23
CA ALA A 231 11.13 -10.98 8.80
C ALA A 231 10.80 -11.25 7.33
N ARG A 232 9.57 -10.87 6.89
CA ARG A 232 9.16 -10.99 5.49
C ARG A 232 9.92 -10.06 4.56
N ILE A 233 10.23 -8.83 4.96
CA ILE A 233 11.11 -7.92 4.19
C ILE A 233 12.49 -8.56 3.98
N LEU A 234 13.09 -9.12 5.03
CA LEU A 234 14.38 -9.82 4.90
C LEU A 234 14.31 -11.07 4.01
N GLU A 235 13.20 -11.79 4.01
CA GLU A 235 12.96 -12.89 3.07
C GLU A 235 12.85 -12.40 1.64
N PHE A 236 12.13 -11.29 1.36
CA PHE A 236 12.08 -10.71 0.02
C PHE A 236 13.45 -10.30 -0.51
N VAL A 237 14.30 -9.72 0.33
CA VAL A 237 15.69 -9.39 -0.05
C VAL A 237 16.49 -10.67 -0.32
N ALA A 238 16.37 -11.67 0.56
CA ALA A 238 17.08 -12.94 0.40
C ALA A 238 16.69 -13.67 -0.89
N ASP A 239 15.38 -13.79 -1.15
CA ASP A 239 14.83 -14.46 -2.35
C ASP A 239 15.23 -13.72 -3.65
N ALA A 240 15.15 -12.39 -3.64
CA ALA A 240 15.53 -11.58 -4.79
C ALA A 240 17.01 -11.70 -5.16
N LEU A 241 17.88 -11.89 -4.15
CA LEU A 241 19.32 -11.98 -4.32
C LEU A 241 19.87 -13.42 -4.36
N ASP A 242 19.00 -14.43 -4.25
CA ASP A 242 19.42 -15.82 -4.38
C ASP A 242 20.07 -16.06 -5.77
N GLY A 243 21.28 -16.62 -5.75
CA GLY A 243 22.06 -16.84 -6.98
C GLY A 243 22.54 -15.59 -7.70
N ALA A 244 22.34 -14.37 -7.19
CA ALA A 244 22.76 -13.12 -7.83
C ALA A 244 24.28 -12.88 -7.72
N GLY A 245 25.02 -13.60 -6.89
CA GLY A 245 26.47 -13.47 -6.73
C GLY A 245 26.93 -12.14 -6.11
N VAL A 246 26.07 -11.49 -5.33
CA VAL A 246 26.41 -10.23 -4.65
C VAL A 246 27.22 -10.54 -3.39
N ASP A 247 28.45 -10.05 -3.34
CA ASP A 247 29.38 -10.30 -2.23
C ASP A 247 28.84 -9.80 -0.88
N GLY A 248 28.89 -10.68 0.11
CA GLY A 248 28.48 -10.37 1.48
C GLY A 248 26.99 -10.52 1.76
N THR A 249 26.13 -10.89 0.78
CA THR A 249 24.69 -11.07 0.99
C THR A 249 24.35 -12.07 2.08
N ALA A 250 25.02 -13.23 2.10
CA ALA A 250 24.73 -14.27 3.09
C ALA A 250 25.02 -13.79 4.53
N ASP A 251 26.16 -13.15 4.75
CA ASP A 251 26.55 -12.56 6.05
C ASP A 251 25.61 -11.41 6.43
N TRP A 252 25.20 -10.59 5.45
CA TRP A 252 24.25 -9.50 5.64
C TRP A 252 22.91 -10.04 6.13
N ILE A 253 22.31 -11.01 5.44
CA ILE A 253 21.02 -11.62 5.80
C ILE A 253 21.09 -12.26 7.20
N GLU A 254 22.16 -13.02 7.49
CA GLU A 254 22.33 -13.63 8.82
C GLU A 254 22.43 -12.57 9.91
N THR A 255 23.19 -11.51 9.66
CA THR A 255 23.35 -10.40 10.61
C THR A 255 22.03 -9.67 10.83
N ARG A 256 21.26 -9.37 9.77
CA ARG A 256 19.94 -8.70 9.90
C ARG A 256 18.95 -9.57 10.67
N ARG A 257 18.92 -10.88 10.43
CA ARG A 257 18.09 -11.82 11.21
C ARG A 257 18.47 -11.85 12.69
N ARG A 258 19.76 -11.77 13.01
CA ARG A 258 20.24 -11.66 14.41
C ARG A 258 19.80 -10.34 15.05
N HIS A 259 19.92 -9.20 14.34
CA HIS A 259 19.44 -7.90 14.82
C HIS A 259 17.92 -7.92 15.06
N LEU A 260 17.15 -8.50 14.13
CA LEU A 260 15.71 -8.66 14.28
C LEU A 260 15.35 -9.48 15.53
N ALA A 261 16.01 -10.63 15.71
CA ALA A 261 15.76 -11.50 16.87
C ALA A 261 16.18 -10.88 18.22
N ALA A 262 17.15 -9.97 18.19
CA ALA A 262 17.59 -9.22 19.36
C ALA A 262 16.76 -7.97 19.67
N GLY A 263 15.81 -7.59 18.80
CA GLY A 263 15.10 -6.33 18.93
C GLY A 263 15.97 -5.10 18.70
N ASP A 264 16.92 -5.19 17.76
CA ASP A 264 17.90 -4.14 17.45
C ASP A 264 17.79 -3.61 15.99
N LEU A 265 17.01 -4.29 15.12
CA LEU A 265 16.89 -3.90 13.71
C LEU A 265 15.97 -2.70 13.57
N THR A 266 16.47 -1.64 12.94
CA THR A 266 15.61 -0.57 12.40
C THR A 266 15.58 -0.66 10.87
N TYR A 267 14.41 -0.48 10.30
CA TYR A 267 14.16 -0.49 8.86
C TYR A 267 13.44 0.80 8.46
N VAL A 268 13.92 1.43 7.38
CA VAL A 268 13.27 2.58 6.76
C VAL A 268 13.10 2.30 5.28
N ALA A 269 11.91 2.60 4.74
CA ALA A 269 11.67 2.63 3.31
C ALA A 269 11.02 3.95 2.93
N HIS A 270 11.62 4.66 1.96
CA HIS A 270 11.09 5.91 1.46
C HIS A 270 9.92 5.69 0.54
N GLN A 271 8.86 6.45 0.75
CA GLN A 271 7.62 6.36 -0.01
C GLN A 271 6.94 7.72 -0.13
N TYR A 272 6.04 7.85 -1.09
CA TYR A 272 5.20 9.02 -1.27
C TYR A 272 3.73 8.70 -1.09
N ASP A 273 3.01 9.66 -0.49
CA ASP A 273 1.57 9.80 -0.67
C ASP A 273 1.32 10.91 -1.69
N LEU A 274 0.52 10.61 -2.71
CA LEU A 274 0.17 11.55 -3.77
C LEU A 274 -1.35 11.66 -3.89
N LEU A 275 -1.85 12.89 -4.08
CA LEU A 275 -3.25 13.17 -4.43
C LEU A 275 -3.26 13.99 -5.72
N TYR A 276 -3.88 13.42 -6.76
CA TYR A 276 -3.88 13.98 -8.12
C TYR A 276 -5.31 14.10 -8.65
N ALA A 277 -5.56 15.16 -9.39
CA ALA A 277 -6.76 15.39 -10.17
C ALA A 277 -6.38 15.32 -11.65
N PRO A 278 -6.71 14.24 -12.37
CA PRO A 278 -6.40 14.10 -13.79
C PRO A 278 -7.18 15.04 -14.69
#